data_05f33c48636b122547f6568c3e94e84f
#
_entry.id   05f33c48636b122547f6568c3e94e84f
#
_cell.length_a   1.000
_cell.length_b   1.000
_cell.length_c   1.000
_cell.angle_alpha   90.00
_cell.angle_beta   90.00
_cell.angle_gamma   90.00
#
_symmetry.space_group_name_H-M   'P 1'
#
loop_
_entity.id
_entity.type
_entity.pdbx_description
1 polymer ?
#
loop_
_entity_poly.entity_id
_entity_poly.type
_entity_poly.pdbx_seq_one_letter_code
_entity_poly.pdbx_strand_id
1 'polypeptide(L)'
;MITFVIPSIGRPTLKRSLESLINQKNKNWKCIVGFDGIGEDSIEKELLVDDHRIDYLYFSDKIGQSAEHGNGGMVRNRIMSHVVTEWIGFLDDDDCLYENYTDELLLSEPENLDCIVFRMRYENNPSLILPPPGMDIIAQNMVGISFAVRNDFIKNKGIEFINSNSEDFNFLSSVISNDARLMISESVTYLVCS
;
A
#
# COMPACT_ATOMS: atom_id res chain seq x y z
N MET A 1 -6.60 9.49 -10.22
CA MET A 1 -6.03 8.13 -10.50
C MET A 1 -5.08 7.74 -9.38
N ILE A 2 -5.08 6.49 -8.95
CA ILE A 2 -4.20 5.93 -7.92
C ILE A 2 -3.21 4.92 -8.52
N THR A 3 -1.97 4.87 -8.01
CA THR A 3 -1.03 3.77 -8.24
C THR A 3 -0.80 3.01 -6.95
N PHE A 4 -1.06 1.71 -6.96
CA PHE A 4 -0.72 0.82 -5.86
C PHE A 4 0.74 0.40 -5.94
N VAL A 5 1.42 0.45 -4.81
CA VAL A 5 2.82 0.07 -4.63
C VAL A 5 2.89 -1.24 -3.86
N ILE A 6 3.48 -2.27 -4.46
CA ILE A 6 3.60 -3.61 -3.89
C ILE A 6 5.08 -4.00 -3.81
N PRO A 7 5.69 -4.02 -2.63
CA PRO A 7 6.99 -4.66 -2.44
C PRO A 7 6.81 -6.18 -2.43
N SER A 8 7.67 -6.94 -3.08
CA SER A 8 7.59 -8.39 -3.10
C SER A 8 8.95 -9.06 -3.09
N ILE A 9 9.00 -10.22 -2.49
CA ILE A 9 10.12 -11.16 -2.56
C ILE A 9 9.75 -12.41 -3.39
N GLY A 10 8.72 -12.29 -4.26
CA GLY A 10 8.26 -13.38 -5.12
C GLY A 10 7.45 -14.45 -4.39
N ARG A 11 6.65 -14.08 -3.39
CA ARG A 11 5.77 -15.02 -2.67
C ARG A 11 4.63 -15.51 -3.56
N PRO A 12 4.16 -16.77 -3.37
CA PRO A 12 2.99 -17.28 -4.08
C PRO A 12 1.70 -16.47 -3.85
N THR A 13 1.61 -15.77 -2.72
CA THR A 13 0.49 -14.91 -2.34
C THR A 13 0.33 -13.68 -3.23
N LEU A 14 1.40 -13.23 -3.89
CA LEU A 14 1.39 -12.06 -4.78
C LEU A 14 0.26 -12.13 -5.82
N LYS A 15 0.02 -13.31 -6.40
CA LYS A 15 -1.04 -13.49 -7.39
C LYS A 15 -2.42 -13.11 -6.84
N ARG A 16 -2.74 -13.56 -5.62
CA ARG A 16 -4.00 -13.23 -4.93
C ARG A 16 -4.12 -11.72 -4.69
N SER A 17 -3.04 -11.08 -4.29
CA SER A 17 -3.00 -9.63 -4.07
C SER A 17 -3.26 -8.87 -5.38
N LEU A 18 -2.64 -9.27 -6.49
CA LEU A 18 -2.88 -8.69 -7.81
C LEU A 18 -4.31 -8.95 -8.33
N GLU A 19 -4.85 -10.14 -8.12
CA GLU A 19 -6.24 -10.46 -8.48
C GLU A 19 -7.23 -9.57 -7.72
N SER A 20 -6.94 -9.19 -6.46
CA SER A 20 -7.77 -8.26 -5.70
C SER A 20 -7.81 -6.86 -6.32
N LEU A 21 -6.72 -6.41 -6.96
CA LEU A 21 -6.68 -5.17 -7.74
C LEU A 21 -7.48 -5.29 -9.03
N ILE A 22 -7.34 -6.40 -9.76
CA ILE A 22 -8.10 -6.63 -10.99
C ILE A 22 -9.60 -6.61 -10.72
N ASN A 23 -10.02 -7.12 -9.56
CA ASN A 23 -11.42 -7.17 -9.14
C ASN A 23 -11.98 -5.83 -8.64
N GLN A 24 -11.16 -4.76 -8.54
CA GLN A 24 -11.68 -3.44 -8.20
C GLN A 24 -12.82 -3.03 -9.14
N LYS A 25 -13.93 -2.52 -8.59
CA LYS A 25 -15.07 -2.03 -9.38
C LYS A 25 -14.66 -0.87 -10.27
N ASN A 26 -14.04 0.14 -9.70
CA ASN A 26 -13.48 1.22 -10.47
C ASN A 26 -12.10 0.85 -11.02
N LYS A 27 -11.93 0.98 -12.32
CA LYS A 27 -10.72 0.56 -13.04
C LYS A 27 -9.67 1.69 -13.19
N ASN A 28 -9.88 2.84 -12.55
CA ASN A 28 -8.98 4.00 -12.63
C ASN A 28 -7.78 3.87 -11.67
N TRP A 29 -7.03 2.79 -11.81
CA TRP A 29 -5.86 2.47 -11.03
C TRP A 29 -4.72 1.93 -11.90
N LYS A 30 -3.51 2.02 -11.36
CA LYS A 30 -2.29 1.34 -11.80
C LYS A 30 -1.68 0.58 -10.62
N CYS A 31 -0.74 -0.30 -10.92
CA CYS A 31 0.05 -1.01 -9.92
C CYS A 31 1.51 -1.07 -10.35
N ILE A 32 2.42 -0.93 -9.42
CA ILE A 32 3.83 -1.21 -9.62
C ILE A 32 4.28 -2.21 -8.56
N VAL A 33 4.70 -3.38 -9.01
CA VAL A 33 5.31 -4.41 -8.16
C VAL A 33 6.82 -4.26 -8.23
N GLY A 34 7.48 -4.14 -7.08
CA GLY A 34 8.94 -4.11 -6.99
C GLY A 34 9.48 -5.37 -6.35
N PHE A 35 10.20 -6.18 -7.12
CA PHE A 35 10.86 -7.38 -6.64
C PHE A 35 12.20 -7.06 -5.98
N ASP A 36 12.34 -7.42 -4.71
CA ASP A 36 13.51 -7.11 -3.89
C ASP A 36 14.58 -8.22 -3.95
N GLY A 37 15.68 -7.93 -4.62
CA GLY A 37 16.80 -8.86 -4.77
C GLY A 37 16.53 -10.06 -5.67
N ILE A 38 15.57 -9.93 -6.61
CA ILE A 38 15.17 -10.99 -7.53
C ILE A 38 15.20 -10.45 -8.95
N GLY A 39 15.93 -11.13 -9.83
CA GLY A 39 15.95 -10.81 -11.25
C GLY A 39 14.73 -11.37 -11.98
N GLU A 40 14.40 -10.79 -13.12
CA GLU A 40 13.26 -11.16 -13.95
C GLU A 40 13.23 -12.65 -14.29
N ASP A 41 14.38 -13.21 -14.66
CA ASP A 41 14.52 -14.63 -15.04
C ASP A 41 14.28 -15.62 -13.88
N SER A 42 14.23 -15.12 -12.64
CA SER A 42 14.08 -15.92 -11.41
C SER A 42 12.66 -15.94 -10.87
N ILE A 43 11.73 -15.14 -11.45
CA ILE A 43 10.34 -15.10 -11.05
C ILE A 43 9.54 -16.16 -11.82
N GLU A 44 8.77 -16.94 -11.08
CA GLU A 44 7.81 -17.88 -11.68
C GLU A 44 6.72 -17.09 -12.41
N LYS A 45 6.58 -17.34 -13.72
CA LYS A 45 5.63 -16.60 -14.58
C LYS A 45 4.18 -16.72 -14.12
N GLU A 46 3.85 -17.79 -13.43
CA GLU A 46 2.52 -18.06 -12.88
C GLU A 46 2.13 -17.09 -11.75
N LEU A 47 3.11 -16.40 -11.15
CA LEU A 47 2.88 -15.35 -10.16
C LEU A 47 2.53 -14.01 -10.79
N LEU A 48 2.90 -13.82 -12.06
CA LEU A 48 2.68 -12.58 -12.78
C LEU A 48 1.28 -12.60 -13.39
N VAL A 49 0.66 -11.44 -13.41
CA VAL A 49 -0.64 -11.23 -14.06
C VAL A 49 -0.42 -10.33 -15.26
N ASP A 50 -0.90 -10.76 -16.43
CA ASP A 50 -0.84 -9.99 -17.68
C ASP A 50 -2.01 -8.98 -17.71
N ASP A 51 -1.77 -7.79 -17.16
CA ASP A 51 -2.69 -6.66 -17.20
C ASP A 51 -1.90 -5.38 -17.46
N HIS A 52 -2.29 -4.62 -18.47
CA HIS A 52 -1.59 -3.39 -18.91
C HIS A 52 -1.50 -2.27 -17.87
N ARG A 53 -2.18 -2.40 -16.73
CA ARG A 53 -2.12 -1.48 -15.59
C ARG A 53 -1.05 -1.86 -14.57
N ILE A 54 -0.42 -3.03 -14.72
CA ILE A 54 0.55 -3.58 -13.77
C ILE A 54 1.94 -3.53 -14.40
N ASP A 55 2.82 -2.80 -13.77
CA ASP A 55 4.24 -2.73 -14.13
C ASP A 55 5.07 -3.54 -13.11
N TYR A 56 6.09 -4.24 -13.58
CA TYR A 56 7.00 -5.02 -12.75
C TYR A 56 8.40 -4.42 -12.79
N LEU A 57 8.97 -4.13 -11.62
CA LEU A 57 10.33 -3.65 -11.46
C LEU A 57 11.18 -4.71 -10.74
N TYR A 58 12.36 -4.96 -11.24
CA TYR A 58 13.28 -5.94 -10.70
C TYR A 58 14.51 -5.23 -10.13
N PHE A 59 14.70 -5.33 -8.82
CA PHE A 59 15.84 -4.75 -8.14
C PHE A 59 16.86 -5.84 -7.84
N SER A 60 18.09 -5.69 -8.34
CA SER A 60 19.17 -6.66 -8.12
C SER A 60 19.61 -6.73 -6.65
N ASP A 61 19.45 -5.62 -5.92
CA ASP A 61 19.89 -5.51 -4.53
C ASP A 61 18.71 -5.81 -3.59
N LYS A 62 18.97 -6.56 -2.51
CA LYS A 62 18.01 -6.73 -1.41
C LYS A 62 18.06 -5.51 -0.50
N ILE A 63 17.14 -4.57 -0.71
CA ILE A 63 17.08 -3.30 0.02
C ILE A 63 16.09 -3.31 1.18
N GLY A 64 15.13 -4.24 1.18
CA GLY A 64 14.12 -4.38 2.24
C GLY A 64 14.57 -5.18 3.46
N GLN A 65 15.78 -5.76 3.45
CA GLN A 65 16.31 -6.47 4.61
C GLN A 65 17.08 -5.52 5.53
N SER A 66 16.52 -5.26 6.74
CA SER A 66 17.37 -4.92 7.87
C SER A 66 17.95 -6.20 8.49
N ALA A 67 19.05 -6.10 9.24
CA ALA A 67 19.71 -7.24 9.86
C ALA A 67 18.80 -8.05 10.80
N GLU A 68 17.70 -7.49 11.29
CA GLU A 68 16.81 -8.09 12.27
C GLU A 68 15.36 -8.26 11.78
N HIS A 69 14.87 -7.40 10.87
CA HIS A 69 13.49 -7.42 10.41
C HIS A 69 13.42 -6.99 8.95
N GLY A 70 13.09 -7.92 8.06
CA GLY A 70 12.78 -7.59 6.68
C GLY A 70 11.48 -6.79 6.62
N ASN A 71 11.54 -5.57 6.08
CA ASN A 71 10.35 -4.77 5.85
C ASN A 71 10.32 -4.23 4.42
N GLY A 72 9.13 -3.93 3.92
CA GLY A 72 8.90 -3.46 2.56
C GLY A 72 9.16 -1.98 2.33
N GLY A 73 9.37 -1.17 3.38
CA GLY A 73 9.39 0.28 3.31
C GLY A 73 10.45 0.85 2.37
N MET A 74 11.66 0.32 2.45
CA MET A 74 12.75 0.75 1.55
C MET A 74 12.47 0.40 0.09
N VAL A 75 11.81 -0.74 -0.14
CA VAL A 75 11.37 -1.15 -1.49
C VAL A 75 10.24 -0.23 -1.96
N ARG A 76 9.28 0.11 -1.09
CA ARG A 76 8.21 1.06 -1.38
C ARG A 76 8.78 2.42 -1.78
N ASN A 77 9.80 2.95 -1.08
CA ASN A 77 10.45 4.22 -1.45
C ASN A 77 10.97 4.18 -2.89
N ARG A 78 11.63 3.08 -3.24
CA ARG A 78 12.17 2.93 -4.60
C ARG A 78 11.09 2.86 -5.65
N ILE A 79 9.99 2.14 -5.38
CA ILE A 79 8.84 2.07 -6.29
C ILE A 79 8.14 3.43 -6.39
N MET A 80 7.96 4.15 -5.27
CA MET A 80 7.30 5.46 -5.23
C MET A 80 7.97 6.49 -6.14
N SER A 81 9.28 6.40 -6.37
CA SER A 81 9.99 7.27 -7.30
C SER A 81 9.51 7.15 -8.76
N HIS A 82 8.89 6.03 -9.12
CA HIS A 82 8.33 5.76 -10.45
C HIS A 82 6.84 6.15 -10.56
N VAL A 83 6.18 6.48 -9.46
CA VAL A 83 4.76 6.84 -9.47
C VAL A 83 4.56 8.23 -10.05
N VAL A 84 3.66 8.33 -11.04
CA VAL A 84 3.29 9.59 -11.71
C VAL A 84 1.82 9.96 -11.51
N THR A 85 1.02 9.09 -10.90
CA THR A 85 -0.39 9.36 -10.61
C THR A 85 -0.54 10.28 -9.41
N GLU A 86 -1.73 10.83 -9.25
CA GLU A 86 -2.08 11.77 -8.18
C GLU A 86 -2.04 11.14 -6.79
N TRP A 87 -2.48 9.89 -6.69
CA TRP A 87 -2.55 9.14 -5.43
C TRP A 87 -1.63 7.94 -5.45
N ILE A 88 -1.04 7.64 -4.30
CA ILE A 88 -0.31 6.40 -4.03
C ILE A 88 -1.09 5.62 -2.99
N GLY A 89 -1.42 4.38 -3.30
CA GLY A 89 -1.92 3.37 -2.36
C GLY A 89 -0.88 2.30 -2.13
N PHE A 90 -1.02 1.57 -1.06
CA PHE A 90 -0.09 0.51 -0.71
C PHE A 90 -0.84 -0.80 -0.54
N LEU A 91 -0.17 -1.89 -0.89
CA LEU A 91 -0.68 -3.25 -0.71
C LEU A 91 0.50 -4.18 -0.47
N ASP A 92 0.40 -5.05 0.51
CA ASP A 92 1.39 -6.08 0.74
C ASP A 92 1.16 -7.27 -0.20
N ASP A 93 2.24 -7.98 -0.55
CA ASP A 93 2.18 -9.10 -1.51
C ASP A 93 1.52 -10.37 -0.92
N ASP A 94 1.04 -10.29 0.33
CA ASP A 94 0.29 -11.35 1.01
C ASP A 94 -1.11 -10.92 1.50
N ASP A 95 -1.51 -9.65 1.22
CA ASP A 95 -2.82 -9.09 1.59
C ASP A 95 -3.74 -8.89 0.37
N CYS A 96 -4.97 -8.44 0.60
CA CYS A 96 -5.96 -8.17 -0.44
C CYS A 96 -6.69 -6.84 -0.22
N LEU A 97 -7.21 -6.27 -1.31
CA LEU A 97 -8.16 -5.16 -1.23
C LEU A 97 -9.58 -5.68 -1.47
N TYR A 98 -10.55 -5.11 -0.77
CA TYR A 98 -11.96 -5.27 -1.15
C TYR A 98 -12.23 -4.51 -2.45
N GLU A 99 -13.19 -5.00 -3.22
CA GLU A 99 -13.50 -4.52 -4.59
C GLU A 99 -13.92 -3.04 -4.68
N ASN A 100 -14.20 -2.39 -3.55
CA ASN A 100 -14.66 -1.00 -3.45
C ASN A 100 -13.56 0.00 -3.05
N TYR A 101 -12.29 -0.40 -2.88
CA TYR A 101 -11.24 0.51 -2.42
C TYR A 101 -11.12 1.78 -3.28
N THR A 102 -11.06 1.59 -4.60
CA THR A 102 -10.91 2.72 -5.53
C THR A 102 -12.16 3.60 -5.62
N ASP A 103 -13.35 3.04 -5.43
CA ASP A 103 -14.58 3.82 -5.33
C ASP A 103 -14.61 4.65 -4.04
N GLU A 104 -14.25 4.06 -2.90
CA GLU A 104 -14.21 4.75 -1.61
C GLU A 104 -13.21 5.91 -1.60
N LEU A 105 -12.06 5.75 -2.26
CA LEU A 105 -11.13 6.85 -2.45
C LEU A 105 -11.77 8.03 -3.18
N LEU A 106 -12.54 7.78 -4.24
CA LEU A 106 -13.22 8.84 -4.99
C LEU A 106 -14.38 9.47 -4.23
N LEU A 107 -15.14 8.66 -3.48
CA LEU A 107 -16.29 9.13 -2.67
C LEU A 107 -15.84 9.97 -1.47
N SER A 108 -14.60 9.86 -1.05
CA SER A 108 -14.02 10.61 0.07
C SER A 108 -13.71 12.08 -0.24
N GLU A 109 -14.15 12.61 -1.38
CA GLU A 109 -13.87 13.98 -1.84
C GLU A 109 -12.35 14.31 -1.77
N PRO A 110 -11.52 13.55 -2.46
CA PRO A 110 -10.06 13.55 -2.25
C PRO A 110 -9.38 14.88 -2.62
N GLU A 111 -10.08 15.80 -3.26
CA GLU A 111 -9.55 17.12 -3.69
C GLU A 111 -9.04 17.95 -2.52
N ASN A 112 -9.65 17.78 -1.36
CA ASN A 112 -9.34 18.52 -0.14
C ASN A 112 -8.48 17.76 0.85
N LEU A 113 -8.01 16.57 0.49
CA LEU A 113 -7.27 15.67 1.37
C LEU A 113 -5.87 15.39 0.80
N ASP A 114 -4.94 15.16 1.72
CA ASP A 114 -3.57 14.75 1.41
C ASP A 114 -3.32 13.28 1.80
N CYS A 115 -4.15 12.75 2.71
CA CYS A 115 -4.09 11.36 3.15
C CYS A 115 -5.49 10.84 3.53
N ILE A 116 -5.77 9.59 3.17
CA ILE A 116 -6.96 8.86 3.60
C ILE A 116 -6.51 7.54 4.20
N VAL A 117 -6.90 7.28 5.45
CA VAL A 117 -6.68 5.99 6.12
C VAL A 117 -7.96 5.19 6.02
N PHE A 118 -7.87 4.01 5.44
CA PHE A 118 -8.98 3.06 5.38
C PHE A 118 -8.90 2.05 6.50
N ARG A 119 -10.05 1.51 6.87
CA ARG A 119 -10.08 0.43 7.87
C ARG A 119 -9.67 -0.88 7.23
N MET A 120 -8.93 -1.68 8.01
CA MET A 120 -8.52 -3.02 7.62
C MET A 120 -9.21 -4.07 8.50
N ARG A 121 -9.48 -5.22 7.91
CA ARG A 121 -10.04 -6.39 8.59
C ARG A 121 -9.04 -7.53 8.52
N TYR A 122 -9.05 -8.40 9.51
CA TYR A 122 -8.17 -9.57 9.57
C TYR A 122 -8.93 -10.83 9.17
N GLU A 123 -8.37 -11.62 8.25
CA GLU A 123 -8.98 -12.86 7.76
C GLU A 123 -9.18 -13.87 8.89
N ASN A 124 -8.15 -14.06 9.73
CA ASN A 124 -8.18 -14.97 10.86
C ASN A 124 -9.01 -14.47 12.06
N ASN A 125 -9.38 -13.20 12.09
CA ASN A 125 -10.27 -12.59 13.09
C ASN A 125 -11.18 -11.54 12.46
N PRO A 126 -12.25 -11.93 11.73
CA PRO A 126 -13.09 -10.99 10.98
C PRO A 126 -13.84 -9.94 11.82
N SER A 127 -13.90 -10.11 13.14
CA SER A 127 -14.44 -9.11 14.06
C SER A 127 -13.43 -8.01 14.40
N LEU A 128 -12.14 -8.24 14.18
CA LEU A 128 -11.09 -7.25 14.38
C LEU A 128 -11.04 -6.31 13.16
N ILE A 129 -11.39 -5.05 13.40
CA ILE A 129 -11.30 -3.97 12.40
C ILE A 129 -10.42 -2.87 13.01
N LEU A 130 -9.42 -2.43 12.27
CA LEU A 130 -8.50 -1.37 12.70
C LEU A 130 -8.37 -0.28 11.62
N PRO A 131 -8.38 1.02 11.99
CA PRO A 131 -8.78 1.55 13.29
C PRO A 131 -10.20 1.11 13.67
N PRO A 132 -10.56 1.04 14.97
CA PRO A 132 -11.89 0.59 15.37
C PRO A 132 -12.99 1.49 14.78
N PRO A 133 -14.14 0.93 14.33
CA PRO A 133 -15.24 1.71 13.77
C PRO A 133 -15.73 2.79 14.75
N GLY A 134 -16.02 3.99 14.22
CA GLY A 134 -16.43 5.15 15.01
C GLY A 134 -15.32 5.78 15.85
N MET A 135 -14.07 5.38 15.66
CA MET A 135 -12.92 5.96 16.36
C MET A 135 -11.89 6.47 15.33
N ASP A 136 -11.52 7.72 15.46
CA ASP A 136 -10.49 8.37 14.63
C ASP A 136 -9.15 8.34 15.36
N ILE A 137 -8.62 7.12 15.55
CA ILE A 137 -7.37 6.90 16.28
C ILE A 137 -6.27 6.48 15.30
N ILE A 138 -5.20 7.26 15.29
CA ILE A 138 -3.94 6.92 14.64
C ILE A 138 -2.90 6.66 15.74
N ALA A 139 -2.66 5.39 15.99
CA ALA A 139 -1.71 4.94 16.99
C ALA A 139 -0.96 3.70 16.51
N GLN A 140 0.18 3.44 17.07
CA GLN A 140 0.95 2.22 16.81
C GLN A 140 0.07 0.98 17.09
N ASN A 141 0.12 -0.01 16.21
CA ASN A 141 -0.71 -1.22 16.21
C ASN A 141 -2.22 -0.99 15.99
N MET A 142 -2.66 0.24 15.67
CA MET A 142 -4.04 0.55 15.31
C MET A 142 -4.18 0.90 13.82
N VAL A 143 -3.08 1.14 13.15
CA VAL A 143 -3.01 1.39 11.72
C VAL A 143 -1.93 0.50 11.10
N GLY A 144 -2.15 0.07 9.89
CA GLY A 144 -1.17 -0.59 9.04
C GLY A 144 -1.03 0.17 7.73
N ILE A 145 -0.71 -0.54 6.68
CA ILE A 145 -0.46 0.05 5.36
C ILE A 145 -1.74 0.45 4.59
N SER A 146 -2.91 0.35 5.20
CA SER A 146 -4.22 0.57 4.58
C SER A 146 -4.56 2.05 4.34
N PHE A 147 -3.64 2.84 3.82
CA PHE A 147 -3.86 4.26 3.53
C PHE A 147 -3.46 4.61 2.10
N ALA A 148 -4.01 5.72 1.62
CA ALA A 148 -3.59 6.37 0.39
C ALA A 148 -3.10 7.79 0.68
N VAL A 149 -2.07 8.24 -0.04
CA VAL A 149 -1.47 9.57 0.11
C VAL A 149 -1.32 10.27 -1.23
N ARG A 150 -1.40 11.60 -1.23
CA ARG A 150 -1.11 12.39 -2.42
C ARG A 150 0.37 12.34 -2.74
N ASN A 151 0.65 12.01 -3.99
CA ASN A 151 2.01 11.86 -4.51
C ASN A 151 2.80 13.17 -4.46
N ASP A 152 2.18 14.28 -4.83
CA ASP A 152 2.80 15.60 -4.78
C ASP A 152 3.06 16.07 -3.34
N PHE A 153 2.16 15.77 -2.40
CA PHE A 153 2.34 16.08 -0.99
C PHE A 153 3.59 15.41 -0.42
N ILE A 154 3.72 14.08 -0.58
CA ILE A 154 4.86 13.35 -0.04
C ILE A 154 6.18 13.75 -0.73
N LYS A 155 6.17 13.99 -2.05
CA LYS A 155 7.35 14.46 -2.78
C LYS A 155 7.80 15.85 -2.34
N ASN A 156 6.87 16.79 -2.19
CA ASN A 156 7.18 18.16 -1.79
C ASN A 156 7.69 18.23 -0.33
N LYS A 157 7.27 17.31 0.52
CA LYS A 157 7.68 17.23 1.93
C LYS A 157 8.87 16.31 2.17
N GLY A 158 9.31 15.55 1.15
CA GLY A 158 10.39 14.56 1.28
C GLY A 158 10.06 13.44 2.25
N ILE A 159 8.79 12.99 2.26
CA ILE A 159 8.33 11.93 3.18
C ILE A 159 8.66 10.58 2.56
N GLU A 160 9.36 9.75 3.34
CA GLU A 160 9.78 8.41 2.95
C GLU A 160 9.58 7.41 4.10
N PHE A 161 9.45 6.14 3.76
CA PHE A 161 9.53 5.07 4.74
C PHE A 161 10.93 5.01 5.34
N ILE A 162 10.99 4.81 6.65
CA ILE A 162 12.25 4.57 7.36
C ILE A 162 12.38 3.09 7.72
N ASN A 163 13.59 2.58 7.79
CA ASN A 163 13.83 1.20 8.20
C ASN A 163 13.52 1.02 9.70
N SER A 164 12.35 0.48 10.02
CA SER A 164 11.89 0.25 11.39
C SER A 164 10.80 -0.81 11.45
N ASN A 165 10.59 -1.41 12.63
CA ASN A 165 9.53 -2.40 12.87
C ASN A 165 8.10 -1.86 12.80
N SER A 166 7.95 -0.53 12.77
CA SER A 166 6.66 0.16 12.70
C SER A 166 6.68 1.12 11.52
N GLU A 167 7.17 0.67 10.37
CA GLU A 167 7.42 1.50 9.21
C GLU A 167 6.15 2.22 8.73
N ASP A 168 5.01 1.54 8.73
CA ASP A 168 3.71 2.08 8.30
C ASP A 168 3.27 3.22 9.23
N PHE A 169 3.31 2.98 10.55
CA PHE A 169 2.96 3.99 11.54
C PHE A 169 3.93 5.18 11.51
N ASN A 170 5.24 4.95 11.33
CA ASN A 170 6.22 6.01 11.24
C ASN A 170 6.04 6.86 9.98
N PHE A 171 5.73 6.23 8.84
CA PHE A 171 5.41 6.94 7.61
C PHE A 171 4.17 7.81 7.80
N LEU A 172 3.07 7.24 8.31
CA LEU A 172 1.83 7.97 8.56
C LEU A 172 2.01 9.09 9.59
N SER A 173 2.82 8.86 10.62
CA SER A 173 3.17 9.89 11.61
C SER A 173 3.95 11.04 10.96
N SER A 174 4.82 10.74 9.99
CA SER A 174 5.52 11.78 9.22
C SER A 174 4.56 12.58 8.35
N VAL A 175 3.58 11.92 7.71
CA VAL A 175 2.51 12.58 6.95
C VAL A 175 1.75 13.56 7.84
N ILE A 176 1.32 13.14 9.03
CA ILE A 176 0.60 13.96 10.01
C ILE A 176 1.46 15.13 10.50
N SER A 177 2.71 14.89 10.84
CA SER A 177 3.64 15.90 11.36
C SER A 177 4.00 16.99 10.34
N ASN A 178 3.69 16.76 9.06
CA ASN A 178 3.82 17.72 7.98
C ASN A 178 2.52 18.42 7.63
N ASP A 179 1.54 18.44 8.56
CA ASP A 179 0.26 19.15 8.44
C ASP A 179 -0.63 18.64 7.30
N ALA A 180 -0.61 17.33 7.03
CA ALA A 180 -1.49 16.73 6.04
C ALA A 180 -2.96 16.85 6.44
N ARG A 181 -3.81 17.20 5.48
CA ARG A 181 -5.26 17.12 5.61
C ARG A 181 -5.66 15.65 5.51
N LEU A 182 -5.93 15.05 6.64
CA LEU A 182 -6.15 13.61 6.78
C LEU A 182 -7.57 13.29 7.17
N MET A 183 -8.10 12.21 6.60
CA MET A 183 -9.38 11.60 6.99
C MET A 183 -9.19 10.12 7.30
N ILE A 184 -9.90 9.61 8.29
CA ILE A 184 -10.07 8.17 8.50
C ILE A 184 -11.45 7.78 7.96
N SER A 185 -11.48 6.95 6.93
CA SER A 185 -12.73 6.46 6.33
C SER A 185 -13.39 5.42 7.24
N GLU A 186 -14.72 5.40 7.27
CA GLU A 186 -15.48 4.33 7.92
C GLU A 186 -15.46 3.02 7.11
N SER A 187 -15.07 3.09 5.85
CA SER A 187 -15.08 1.94 4.94
C SER A 187 -13.94 0.97 5.24
N VAL A 188 -14.29 -0.31 5.32
CA VAL A 188 -13.33 -1.42 5.38
C VAL A 188 -12.99 -1.81 3.96
N THR A 189 -11.77 -1.49 3.51
CA THR A 189 -11.35 -1.74 2.13
C THR A 189 -10.09 -2.58 2.01
N TYR A 190 -9.47 -2.91 3.14
CA TYR A 190 -8.24 -3.69 3.21
C TYR A 190 -8.45 -4.97 4.01
N LEU A 191 -7.96 -6.10 3.52
CA LEU A 191 -8.01 -7.40 4.16
C LEU A 191 -6.58 -7.87 4.44
N VAL A 192 -6.22 -7.93 5.72
CA VAL A 192 -4.99 -8.57 6.18
C VAL A 192 -5.22 -10.07 6.12
N CYS A 193 -4.52 -10.74 5.21
CA CYS A 193 -4.66 -12.17 4.99
C CYS A 193 -3.68 -12.97 5.87
N SER A 194 -3.95 -14.25 6.07
CA SER A 194 -3.17 -15.15 6.94
C SER A 194 -2.67 -16.38 6.18
#